data_fac7dce5e8dfe9c94710db3a1369074b
#
_entry.id   fac7dce5e8dfe9c94710db3a1369074b
#
_cell.length_a   1.000
_cell.length_b   1.000
_cell.length_c   1.000
_cell.angle_alpha   90.00
_cell.angle_beta   90.00
_cell.angle_gamma   90.00
#
_symmetry.space_group_name_H-M   'P 1'
#
loop_
_entity.id
_entity.type
_entity.pdbx_description
1 polymer ?
#
loop_
_entity_poly.entity_id
_entity_poly.type
_entity_poly.pdbx_seq_one_letter_code
_entity_poly.pdbx_strand_id
1 'polypeptide(L)'
;GVYFMLHTAGWLEGGLSMGYEKFIMDADQAGMLAVMLEGVELSENDQAMDAFREVGPGGHFLGAAHTQANFESAFYRSEIADNNPFEQWEAEGSLDTAMRANLKWKEMLKEYEAPELDPAIDEALLEFIAKRKSAFEDRDY
;
A
#
# COMPACT_ATOMS: atom_id res chain seq x y z
N GLY A 1 9.64 5.93 -19.63
CA GLY A 1 8.86 5.68 -18.42
C GLY A 1 7.54 4.99 -18.75
N VAL A 2 6.96 4.34 -17.77
CA VAL A 2 5.63 3.75 -17.86
C VAL A 2 4.61 4.77 -17.37
N TYR A 3 3.65 5.15 -18.23
CA TYR A 3 2.60 6.09 -17.87
C TYR A 3 1.32 5.42 -17.39
N PHE A 4 1.20 4.11 -17.63
CA PHE A 4 0.00 3.34 -17.31
C PHE A 4 0.35 1.89 -17.03
N MET A 5 -0.24 1.30 -15.99
CA MET A 5 -0.04 -0.08 -15.59
C MET A 5 -1.39 -0.79 -15.53
N LEU A 6 -1.56 -1.80 -16.38
CA LEU A 6 -2.73 -2.68 -16.37
C LEU A 6 -2.49 -3.85 -15.43
N HIS A 7 -3.58 -4.47 -14.97
CA HIS A 7 -3.57 -5.66 -14.11
C HIS A 7 -2.89 -5.48 -12.74
N THR A 8 -2.76 -4.24 -12.27
CA THR A 8 -2.59 -3.91 -10.86
C THR A 8 -3.95 -3.80 -10.17
N ALA A 9 -3.95 -3.51 -8.87
CA ALA A 9 -5.17 -3.35 -8.06
C ALA A 9 -6.02 -4.63 -7.97
N GLY A 10 -5.37 -5.75 -7.69
CA GLY A 10 -6.02 -6.99 -7.31
C GLY A 10 -6.31 -7.97 -8.44
N TRP A 11 -5.97 -7.67 -9.67
CA TRP A 11 -6.22 -8.53 -10.81
C TRP A 11 -5.42 -9.84 -10.76
N LEU A 12 -6.11 -10.96 -10.98
CA LEU A 12 -5.59 -12.32 -11.03
C LEU A 12 -6.05 -13.01 -12.31
N GLU A 13 -5.42 -14.13 -12.65
CA GLU A 13 -5.78 -15.01 -13.77
C GLU A 13 -5.97 -14.27 -15.11
N GLY A 14 -5.03 -13.37 -15.43
CA GLY A 14 -5.11 -12.58 -16.65
C GLY A 14 -6.28 -11.59 -16.69
N GLY A 15 -6.82 -11.22 -15.53
CA GLY A 15 -7.93 -10.29 -15.41
C GLY A 15 -9.31 -10.95 -15.32
N LEU A 16 -9.37 -12.25 -15.08
CA LEU A 16 -10.63 -12.99 -14.91
C LEU A 16 -11.16 -12.97 -13.47
N SER A 17 -10.28 -12.74 -12.50
CA SER A 17 -10.65 -12.65 -11.09
C SER A 17 -9.93 -11.51 -10.38
N MET A 18 -10.38 -11.16 -9.18
CA MET A 18 -9.77 -10.17 -8.30
C MET A 18 -9.73 -10.69 -6.87
N GLY A 19 -8.68 -10.31 -6.12
CA GLY A 19 -8.53 -10.64 -4.72
C GLY A 19 -8.23 -9.41 -3.88
N TYR A 20 -8.81 -9.31 -2.70
CA TYR A 20 -8.56 -8.21 -1.77
C TYR A 20 -7.10 -8.18 -1.30
N GLU A 21 -6.53 -9.35 -1.01
CA GLU A 21 -5.11 -9.47 -0.65
C GLU A 21 -4.21 -8.97 -1.78
N LYS A 22 -4.50 -9.40 -3.01
CA LYS A 22 -3.76 -8.96 -4.20
C LYS A 22 -3.90 -7.46 -4.42
N PHE A 23 -5.08 -6.87 -4.15
CA PHE A 23 -5.29 -5.43 -4.24
C PHE A 23 -4.36 -4.65 -3.29
N ILE A 24 -4.27 -5.08 -2.03
CA ILE A 24 -3.39 -4.45 -1.03
C ILE A 24 -1.91 -4.61 -1.43
N MET A 25 -1.52 -5.82 -1.88
CA MET A 25 -0.15 -6.09 -2.33
C MET A 25 0.23 -5.21 -3.53
N ASP A 26 -0.66 -5.06 -4.50
CA ASP A 26 -0.42 -4.23 -5.67
C ASP A 26 -0.37 -2.74 -5.31
N ALA A 27 -1.21 -2.28 -4.39
CA ALA A 27 -1.20 -0.89 -3.92
C ALA A 27 0.12 -0.54 -3.23
N ASP A 28 0.61 -1.41 -2.35
CA ASP A 28 1.91 -1.25 -1.69
C ASP A 28 3.07 -1.24 -2.70
N GLN A 29 3.05 -2.18 -3.65
CA GLN A 29 4.05 -2.23 -4.73
C GLN A 29 4.01 -0.99 -5.63
N ALA A 30 2.81 -0.49 -5.96
CA ALA A 30 2.65 0.72 -6.74
C ALA A 30 3.18 1.96 -6.01
N GLY A 31 3.00 2.03 -4.69
CA GLY A 31 3.59 3.06 -3.84
C GLY A 31 5.12 3.05 -3.89
N MET A 32 5.73 1.89 -3.77
CA MET A 32 7.18 1.71 -3.91
C MET A 32 7.69 2.15 -5.29
N LEU A 33 6.98 1.77 -6.36
CA LEU A 33 7.33 2.17 -7.72
C LEU A 33 7.16 3.67 -7.95
N ALA A 34 6.15 4.31 -7.35
CA ALA A 34 5.95 5.75 -7.42
C ALA A 34 7.15 6.51 -6.85
N VAL A 35 7.60 6.14 -5.64
CA VAL A 35 8.80 6.73 -5.02
C VAL A 35 10.05 6.51 -5.88
N MET A 36 10.22 5.33 -6.46
CA MET A 36 11.33 5.06 -7.37
C MET A 36 11.30 5.96 -8.62
N LEU A 37 10.10 6.23 -9.15
CA LEU A 37 9.92 7.06 -10.35
C LEU A 37 10.06 8.56 -10.09
N GLU A 38 9.86 9.02 -8.87
CA GLU A 38 10.15 10.40 -8.45
C GLU A 38 11.65 10.70 -8.59
N GLY A 39 12.50 9.67 -8.44
CA GLY A 39 13.94 9.79 -8.57
C GLY A 39 14.57 10.34 -7.30
N VAL A 40 15.78 10.87 -7.42
CA VAL A 40 16.57 11.43 -6.33
C VAL A 40 16.59 12.95 -6.45
N GLU A 41 16.19 13.64 -5.40
CA GLU A 41 16.34 15.09 -5.31
C GLU A 41 17.82 15.46 -5.10
N LEU A 42 18.18 16.68 -5.53
CA LEU A 42 19.55 17.19 -5.38
C LEU A 42 19.60 18.36 -4.38
N SER A 43 18.77 18.28 -3.34
CA SER A 43 18.79 19.26 -2.25
C SER A 43 20.07 19.12 -1.41
N GLU A 44 20.37 20.10 -0.57
CA GLU A 44 21.48 20.00 0.38
C GLU A 44 21.33 18.82 1.31
N ASN A 45 20.09 18.53 1.75
CA ASN A 45 19.78 17.37 2.58
C ASN A 45 20.08 16.04 1.83
N ASP A 46 19.67 15.92 0.57
CA ASP A 46 19.85 14.65 -0.17
C ASP A 46 21.32 14.41 -0.55
N GLN A 47 22.08 15.46 -0.75
CA GLN A 47 23.53 15.34 -0.97
C GLN A 47 24.31 14.96 0.29
N ALA A 48 23.75 15.18 1.49
CA ALA A 48 24.32 14.81 2.78
C ALA A 48 25.80 15.23 3.00
N MET A 49 26.27 16.30 2.35
CA MET A 49 27.67 16.71 2.38
C MET A 49 28.17 17.05 3.77
N ASP A 50 27.29 17.56 4.65
CA ASP A 50 27.66 17.84 6.03
C ASP A 50 27.87 16.56 6.83
N ALA A 51 27.09 15.51 6.59
CA ALA A 51 27.33 14.21 7.20
C ALA A 51 28.68 13.62 6.78
N PHE A 52 29.08 13.77 5.52
CA PHE A 52 30.43 13.35 5.09
C PHE A 52 31.55 14.12 5.79
N ARG A 53 31.36 15.41 6.05
CA ARG A 53 32.34 16.22 6.81
C ARG A 53 32.38 15.84 8.27
N GLU A 54 31.22 15.58 8.87
CA GLU A 54 31.07 15.18 10.28
C GLU A 54 31.75 13.82 10.55
N VAL A 55 31.47 12.83 9.71
CA VAL A 55 31.91 11.44 9.94
C VAL A 55 33.35 11.23 9.61
N GLY A 56 33.86 11.82 8.52
CA GLY A 56 35.24 11.66 8.08
C GLY A 56 35.61 10.22 7.63
N PRO A 57 36.87 10.04 7.17
CA PRO A 57 37.34 8.75 6.69
C PRO A 57 37.39 7.68 7.79
N GLY A 58 36.89 6.47 7.49
CA GLY A 58 36.91 5.33 8.40
C GLY A 58 35.84 5.35 9.51
N GLY A 59 35.02 6.40 9.57
CA GLY A 59 33.87 6.50 10.49
C GLY A 59 32.63 5.77 9.98
N HIS A 60 31.53 5.85 10.75
CA HIS A 60 30.22 5.31 10.38
C HIS A 60 29.13 6.36 10.52
N PHE A 61 28.10 6.28 9.69
CA PHE A 61 27.03 7.29 9.62
C PHE A 61 25.88 7.09 10.61
N LEU A 62 25.83 6.00 11.36
CA LEU A 62 24.71 5.68 12.28
C LEU A 62 24.44 6.76 13.31
N GLY A 63 25.47 7.46 13.79
CA GLY A 63 25.35 8.54 14.77
C GLY A 63 25.27 9.95 14.17
N ALA A 64 25.40 10.09 12.84
CA ALA A 64 25.38 11.41 12.21
C ALA A 64 24.02 12.09 12.34
N ALA A 65 24.02 13.40 12.52
CA ALA A 65 22.80 14.20 12.66
C ALA A 65 21.88 14.04 11.43
N HIS A 66 22.44 13.98 10.24
CA HIS A 66 21.71 13.71 8.99
C HIS A 66 21.00 12.37 9.02
N THR A 67 21.66 11.30 9.46
CA THR A 67 21.04 9.97 9.58
C THR A 67 19.88 9.99 10.55
N GLN A 68 20.05 10.62 11.70
CA GLN A 68 19.00 10.75 12.72
C GLN A 68 17.77 11.51 12.21
N ALA A 69 17.98 12.51 11.37
CA ALA A 69 16.89 13.31 10.79
C ALA A 69 16.12 12.60 9.67
N ASN A 70 16.75 11.63 8.97
CA ASN A 70 16.21 11.06 7.73
C ASN A 70 15.89 9.56 7.78
N PHE A 71 16.35 8.80 8.78
CA PHE A 71 16.24 7.32 8.77
C PHE A 71 14.81 6.79 8.74
N GLU A 72 13.83 7.56 9.19
CA GLU A 72 12.42 7.16 9.17
C GLU A 72 11.73 7.48 7.82
N SER A 73 12.20 8.50 7.10
CA SER A 73 11.56 9.04 5.91
C SER A 73 12.32 8.79 4.60
N ALA A 74 13.62 8.43 4.67
CA ALA A 74 14.47 8.31 3.50
C ALA A 74 14.09 7.16 2.54
N PHE A 75 13.37 6.14 3.03
CA PHE A 75 12.98 4.97 2.25
C PHE A 75 11.49 4.73 2.34
N TYR A 76 10.91 4.25 1.24
CA TYR A 76 9.56 3.73 1.26
C TYR A 76 9.46 2.58 2.25
N ARG A 77 8.50 2.66 3.16
CA ARG A 77 8.20 1.59 4.12
C ARG A 77 6.96 0.84 3.67
N SER A 78 7.16 -0.38 3.20
CA SER A 78 6.06 -1.29 2.92
C SER A 78 5.34 -1.66 4.22
N GLU A 79 4.00 -1.65 4.20
CA GLU A 79 3.19 -2.08 5.35
C GLU A 79 3.00 -3.59 5.40
N ILE A 80 3.27 -4.29 4.29
CA ILE A 80 3.00 -5.73 4.17
C ILE A 80 4.24 -6.57 3.91
N ALA A 81 5.35 -5.98 3.45
CA ALA A 81 6.63 -6.68 3.33
C ALA A 81 7.30 -6.79 4.70
N ASP A 82 8.00 -7.89 4.92
CA ASP A 82 8.76 -8.14 6.13
C ASP A 82 10.25 -8.18 5.83
N ASN A 83 11.00 -7.38 6.55
CA ASN A 83 12.46 -7.32 6.49
C ASN A 83 13.09 -7.65 7.85
N ASN A 84 12.34 -8.19 8.79
CA ASN A 84 12.82 -8.57 10.10
C ASN A 84 13.72 -9.82 10.04
N PRO A 85 14.60 -10.01 11.03
CA PRO A 85 15.28 -11.30 11.24
C PRO A 85 14.26 -12.43 11.46
N PHE A 86 14.66 -13.65 11.12
CA PHE A 86 13.79 -14.83 11.20
C PHE A 86 13.14 -14.99 12.58
N GLU A 87 13.90 -14.81 13.65
CA GLU A 87 13.44 -14.97 15.03
C GLU A 87 12.34 -13.95 15.38
N GLN A 88 12.43 -12.73 14.88
CA GLN A 88 11.39 -11.72 15.09
C GLN A 88 10.16 -12.04 14.25
N TRP A 89 10.32 -12.40 12.98
CA TRP A 89 9.22 -12.82 12.12
C TRP A 89 8.46 -14.02 12.71
N GLU A 90 9.18 -15.00 13.27
CA GLU A 90 8.58 -16.15 13.94
C GLU A 90 7.81 -15.73 15.20
N ALA A 91 8.38 -14.85 16.02
CA ALA A 91 7.73 -14.32 17.22
C ALA A 91 6.46 -13.50 16.91
N GLU A 92 6.41 -12.85 15.75
CA GLU A 92 5.26 -12.08 15.24
C GLU A 92 4.20 -12.95 14.55
N GLY A 93 4.36 -14.29 14.54
CA GLY A 93 3.36 -15.23 14.06
C GLY A 93 3.61 -15.79 12.66
N SER A 94 4.81 -15.63 12.12
CA SER A 94 5.23 -16.20 10.82
C SER A 94 4.30 -15.85 9.66
N LEU A 95 3.79 -14.62 9.65
CA LEU A 95 2.83 -14.17 8.65
C LEU A 95 3.52 -13.95 7.29
N ASP A 96 2.97 -14.54 6.25
CA ASP A 96 3.34 -14.21 4.88
C ASP A 96 2.66 -12.91 4.41
N THR A 97 3.04 -12.45 3.22
CA THR A 97 2.53 -11.20 2.66
C THR A 97 1.02 -11.25 2.41
N ALA A 98 0.47 -12.38 1.99
CA ALA A 98 -0.96 -12.54 1.77
C ALA A 98 -1.75 -12.49 3.08
N MET A 99 -1.23 -13.11 4.14
CA MET A 99 -1.83 -13.04 5.47
C MET A 99 -1.84 -11.60 6.02
N ARG A 100 -0.75 -10.85 5.85
CA ARG A 100 -0.69 -9.44 6.24
C ARG A 100 -1.65 -8.59 5.44
N ALA A 101 -1.70 -8.78 4.14
CA ALA A 101 -2.65 -8.10 3.28
C ALA A 101 -4.11 -8.41 3.67
N ASN A 102 -4.40 -9.66 4.08
CA ASN A 102 -5.71 -10.05 4.58
C ASN A 102 -6.10 -9.30 5.86
N LEU A 103 -5.19 -9.17 6.81
CA LEU A 103 -5.41 -8.38 8.02
C LEU A 103 -5.66 -6.90 7.67
N LYS A 104 -4.85 -6.34 6.78
CA LYS A 104 -4.92 -4.93 6.39
C LYS A 104 -6.24 -4.55 5.73
N TRP A 105 -6.71 -5.30 4.73
CA TRP A 105 -7.96 -4.95 4.08
C TRP A 105 -9.18 -5.11 5.00
N LYS A 106 -9.14 -6.07 5.94
CA LYS A 106 -10.19 -6.23 6.96
C LYS A 106 -10.22 -5.05 7.94
N GLU A 107 -9.05 -4.53 8.32
CA GLU A 107 -8.94 -3.32 9.13
C GLU A 107 -9.53 -2.12 8.41
N MET A 108 -9.10 -1.88 7.17
CA MET A 108 -9.61 -0.79 6.33
C MET A 108 -11.14 -0.82 6.17
N LEU A 109 -11.73 -2.01 6.01
CA LEU A 109 -13.18 -2.14 5.91
C LEU A 109 -13.92 -1.85 7.24
N LYS A 110 -13.28 -2.07 8.38
CA LYS A 110 -13.87 -1.70 9.68
C LYS A 110 -13.87 -0.19 9.91
N GLU A 111 -12.88 0.49 9.36
CA GLU A 111 -12.73 1.94 9.45
C GLU A 111 -13.54 2.69 8.38
N TYR A 112 -14.11 1.95 7.41
CA TYR A 112 -14.87 2.55 6.33
C TYR A 112 -16.16 3.19 6.82
N GLU A 113 -16.28 4.49 6.62
CA GLU A 113 -17.51 5.25 6.81
C GLU A 113 -18.11 5.57 5.45
N ALA A 114 -19.38 5.18 5.25
CA ALA A 114 -20.08 5.48 4.01
C ALA A 114 -20.27 7.00 3.88
N PRO A 115 -20.00 7.59 2.71
CA PRO A 115 -20.29 9.00 2.48
C PRO A 115 -21.77 9.27 2.69
N GLU A 116 -22.08 10.43 3.27
CA GLU A 116 -23.47 10.87 3.46
C GLU A 116 -24.16 11.00 2.10
N LEU A 117 -25.29 10.33 1.98
CA LEU A 117 -26.18 10.43 0.83
C LEU A 117 -27.52 11.01 1.29
N ASP A 118 -28.14 11.86 0.47
CA ASP A 118 -29.50 12.35 0.73
C ASP A 118 -30.45 11.16 0.90
N PRO A 119 -31.19 11.06 2.03
CA PRO A 119 -32.05 9.91 2.32
C PRO A 119 -33.11 9.62 1.22
N ALA A 120 -33.59 10.66 0.55
CA ALA A 120 -34.58 10.47 -0.54
C ALA A 120 -33.91 9.87 -1.80
N ILE A 121 -32.65 10.21 -2.05
CA ILE A 121 -31.89 9.61 -3.14
C ILE A 121 -31.53 8.16 -2.81
N ASP A 122 -31.12 7.87 -1.58
CA ASP A 122 -30.79 6.51 -1.14
C ASP A 122 -32.03 5.58 -1.25
N GLU A 123 -33.19 6.03 -0.75
CA GLU A 123 -34.45 5.28 -0.85
C GLU A 123 -34.80 4.99 -2.32
N ALA A 124 -34.72 6.00 -3.19
CA ALA A 124 -35.02 5.85 -4.62
C ALA A 124 -34.05 4.87 -5.31
N LEU A 125 -32.76 4.88 -4.95
CA LEU A 125 -31.77 3.93 -5.45
C LEU A 125 -32.03 2.51 -4.98
N LEU A 126 -32.37 2.33 -3.71
CA LEU A 126 -32.70 1.01 -3.14
C LEU A 126 -33.95 0.42 -3.79
N GLU A 127 -35.02 1.24 -4.00
CA GLU A 127 -36.20 0.82 -4.72
C GLU A 127 -35.89 0.41 -6.17
N PHE A 128 -35.10 1.22 -6.87
CA PHE A 128 -34.68 0.91 -8.24
C PHE A 128 -33.91 -0.41 -8.29
N ILE A 129 -32.95 -0.61 -7.37
CA ILE A 129 -32.15 -1.86 -7.28
C ILE A 129 -33.07 -3.06 -7.03
N ALA A 130 -33.99 -2.96 -6.07
CA ALA A 130 -34.93 -4.03 -5.76
C ALA A 130 -35.82 -4.39 -6.97
N LYS A 131 -36.36 -3.38 -7.67
CA LYS A 131 -37.15 -3.57 -8.89
C LYS A 131 -36.31 -4.24 -10.01
N ARG A 132 -35.03 -3.83 -10.17
CA ARG A 132 -34.19 -4.43 -11.20
C ARG A 132 -33.84 -5.87 -10.86
N LYS A 133 -33.48 -6.16 -9.62
CA LYS A 133 -33.20 -7.54 -9.18
C LYS A 133 -34.38 -8.47 -9.37
N SER A 134 -35.59 -8.04 -9.07
CA SER A 134 -36.82 -8.85 -9.26
C SER A 134 -37.20 -9.08 -10.75
N ALA A 135 -36.69 -8.23 -11.65
CA ALA A 135 -36.92 -8.32 -13.08
C ALA A 135 -35.90 -9.18 -13.84
N PHE A 136 -34.80 -9.56 -13.20
CA PHE A 136 -33.81 -10.47 -13.78
C PHE A 136 -34.08 -11.90 -13.33
N GLU A 137 -34.09 -12.84 -14.28
CA GLU A 137 -34.04 -14.26 -13.96
C GLU A 137 -32.67 -14.58 -13.34
N ASP A 138 -32.68 -15.29 -12.21
CA ASP A 138 -31.47 -15.90 -11.66
C ASP A 138 -30.92 -16.90 -12.67
N ARG A 139 -29.81 -16.55 -13.32
CA ARG A 139 -29.11 -17.46 -14.23
C ARG A 139 -27.82 -17.86 -13.56
N ASP A 140 -27.72 -19.13 -13.23
CA ASP A 140 -26.43 -19.76 -12.94
C ASP A 140 -25.57 -19.72 -14.21
N TYR A 141 -24.40 -19.06 -14.13
CA TYR A 141 -23.40 -19.04 -15.18
C TYR A 141 -22.46 -20.23 -15.05
#